data_065c0069c5a74da7e07cd7e881b7bd0a
#
_entry.id   065c0069c5a74da7e07cd7e881b7bd0a
#
_cell.length_a   1.000
_cell.length_b   1.000
_cell.length_c   1.000
_cell.angle_alpha   90.00
_cell.angle_beta   90.00
_cell.angle_gamma   90.00
#
_symmetry.space_group_name_H-M   'P 1'
#
loop_
_entity.id
_entity.type
_entity.pdbx_description
1 polymer ?
#
loop_
_entity_poly.entity_id
_entity_poly.type
_entity_poly.pdbx_seq_one_letter_code
_entity_poly.pdbx_strand_id
1 'polypeptide(L)'
;MEELLGRQPPHSAPAEQAVIGAMLIDPSCIPDVIEKVKSDEFYIQANRDIFDTIFAMFSYGQSVDAVTVLEQMKVRGVYKDTTQQYLMEVMQVTPTAANVLKYAAIVRDQALLRNLHTAADEINTMIFEGSGGADAMLEAAERKIYALRQGRNVGGLQPISMVIQRVYANLSEAASSGGGIPGLATGLPDLDQTILGLNAGELILIAARPGMGKTSLALNIALHVGKTSGKTVAVFSLEMAREQLTTRLLAGEGLVDSQKLLTGKLSADEWRRVGAAATTISATDIRIDDNPSLSVADMNAQCRRIPNLGLVGIAYLPLLQSAGRGHGWSNESRTQAVSDMSRMLKIMAKELNVPVICLSQLSRANESRQNKRPMLSDLRESGAIEQDADIVLALYRDGYYNKECENPNLAEAIILKNRHGETGTLELMWLPEYTSFAAIEKKYDDDDY
;
A
#
# COMPACT_ATOMS: atom_id res chain seq x y z
N MET A 1 17.51 -27.06 -25.71
CA MET A 1 18.28 -25.81 -25.54
C MET A 1 18.64 -25.16 -26.89
N GLU A 2 18.85 -25.93 -27.95
CA GLU A 2 19.14 -25.37 -29.28
C GLU A 2 17.96 -24.69 -29.99
N GLU A 3 16.71 -25.01 -29.67
CA GLU A 3 15.51 -24.37 -30.26
C GLU A 3 15.22 -22.93 -29.76
N LEU A 4 15.86 -22.48 -28.69
CA LEU A 4 15.66 -21.11 -28.14
C LEU A 4 16.63 -20.09 -28.77
N LEU A 5 17.73 -20.52 -29.35
CA LEU A 5 18.79 -19.66 -29.91
C LEU A 5 18.42 -18.93 -31.22
N GLY A 6 17.25 -19.24 -31.82
CA GLY A 6 16.76 -18.60 -33.05
C GLY A 6 15.52 -17.71 -32.88
N ARG A 7 14.99 -17.53 -31.67
CA ARG A 7 13.78 -16.71 -31.46
C ARG A 7 14.15 -15.23 -31.32
N GLN A 8 13.61 -14.41 -32.21
CA GLN A 8 13.74 -12.95 -32.07
C GLN A 8 13.06 -12.48 -30.78
N PRO A 9 13.63 -11.47 -30.07
CA PRO A 9 12.98 -10.86 -28.93
C PRO A 9 11.57 -10.37 -29.26
N PRO A 10 10.61 -10.44 -28.33
CA PRO A 10 9.24 -10.01 -28.57
C PRO A 10 9.17 -8.56 -29.06
N HIS A 11 8.60 -8.32 -30.25
CA HIS A 11 8.39 -7.00 -30.84
C HIS A 11 7.26 -7.03 -31.86
N SER A 12 6.77 -5.85 -32.23
CA SER A 12 5.78 -5.70 -33.29
C SER A 12 6.17 -4.53 -34.19
N ALA A 13 6.92 -4.84 -35.25
CA ALA A 13 7.33 -3.84 -36.24
C ALA A 13 6.13 -3.05 -36.81
N PRO A 14 5.00 -3.69 -37.17
CA PRO A 14 3.83 -2.95 -37.64
C PRO A 14 3.23 -1.99 -36.62
N ALA A 15 3.21 -2.35 -35.34
CA ALA A 15 2.69 -1.47 -34.29
C ALA A 15 3.63 -0.28 -34.03
N GLU A 16 4.96 -0.51 -34.00
CA GLU A 16 5.93 0.55 -33.86
C GLU A 16 5.87 1.54 -35.03
N GLN A 17 5.80 1.04 -36.27
CA GLN A 17 5.64 1.87 -37.46
C GLN A 17 4.35 2.69 -37.43
N ALA A 18 3.22 2.06 -37.01
CA ALA A 18 1.94 2.73 -36.92
C ALA A 18 1.93 3.84 -35.84
N VAL A 19 2.66 3.70 -34.73
CA VAL A 19 2.81 4.75 -33.73
C VAL A 19 3.60 5.94 -34.33
N ILE A 20 4.74 5.68 -34.93
CA ILE A 20 5.56 6.74 -35.54
C ILE A 20 4.81 7.42 -36.69
N GLY A 21 4.17 6.65 -37.58
CA GLY A 21 3.39 7.20 -38.68
C GLY A 21 2.22 8.07 -38.22
N ALA A 22 1.52 7.65 -37.17
CA ALA A 22 0.44 8.45 -36.57
C ALA A 22 0.93 9.79 -36.03
N MET A 23 2.07 9.83 -35.34
CA MET A 23 2.68 11.08 -34.80
C MET A 23 3.12 12.05 -35.91
N LEU A 24 3.47 11.53 -37.11
CA LEU A 24 3.84 12.34 -38.26
C LEU A 24 2.61 12.84 -39.06
N ILE A 25 1.53 12.06 -39.10
CA ILE A 25 0.30 12.40 -39.82
C ILE A 25 -0.56 13.36 -39.02
N ASP A 26 -0.67 13.11 -37.72
CA ASP A 26 -1.48 13.92 -36.80
C ASP A 26 -0.68 14.25 -35.53
N PRO A 27 0.04 15.39 -35.52
CA PRO A 27 0.82 15.80 -34.37
C PRO A 27 0.01 16.02 -33.09
N SER A 28 -1.32 16.15 -33.18
CA SER A 28 -2.19 16.31 -31.99
C SER A 28 -2.18 15.07 -31.09
N CYS A 29 -1.84 13.90 -31.60
CA CYS A 29 -1.73 12.66 -30.83
C CYS A 29 -0.41 12.51 -30.06
N ILE A 30 0.59 13.37 -30.33
CA ILE A 30 1.92 13.26 -29.73
C ILE A 30 1.90 13.26 -28.20
N PRO A 31 1.17 14.15 -27.50
CA PRO A 31 1.09 14.16 -26.04
C PRO A 31 0.61 12.82 -25.48
N ASP A 32 -0.45 12.26 -26.07
CA ASP A 32 -1.05 11.02 -25.65
C ASP A 32 -0.12 9.82 -25.85
N VAL A 33 0.66 9.82 -26.96
CA VAL A 33 1.64 8.78 -27.26
C VAL A 33 2.82 8.83 -26.29
N ILE A 34 3.36 10.02 -26.02
CA ILE A 34 4.49 10.22 -25.09
C ILE A 34 4.13 9.78 -23.66
N GLU A 35 2.85 9.96 -23.27
CA GLU A 35 2.36 9.48 -21.97
C GLU A 35 2.34 7.93 -21.90
N LYS A 36 2.11 7.26 -23.00
CA LYS A 36 1.88 5.80 -23.06
C LYS A 36 3.12 5.00 -23.38
N VAL A 37 4.05 5.51 -24.17
CA VAL A 37 5.25 4.79 -24.69
C VAL A 37 6.48 5.64 -24.49
N LYS A 38 7.57 5.01 -24.09
CA LYS A 38 8.90 5.60 -23.97
C LYS A 38 9.80 5.15 -25.13
N SER A 39 10.87 5.91 -25.37
CA SER A 39 11.84 5.63 -26.43
C SER A 39 12.46 4.23 -26.33
N ASP A 40 12.82 3.79 -25.13
CA ASP A 40 13.44 2.49 -24.86
C ASP A 40 12.49 1.29 -25.08
N GLU A 41 11.19 1.53 -25.19
CA GLU A 41 10.19 0.53 -25.47
C GLU A 41 10.10 0.12 -26.96
N PHE A 42 10.66 0.93 -27.86
CA PHE A 42 10.78 0.55 -29.27
C PHE A 42 11.91 -0.45 -29.48
N TYR A 43 11.69 -1.50 -30.23
CA TYR A 43 12.69 -2.51 -30.58
C TYR A 43 13.56 -2.06 -31.74
N ILE A 44 12.93 -1.46 -32.77
CA ILE A 44 13.60 -1.02 -34.00
C ILE A 44 14.31 0.30 -33.74
N GLN A 45 15.63 0.29 -33.88
CA GLN A 45 16.46 1.47 -33.61
C GLN A 45 16.04 2.70 -34.43
N ALA A 46 15.67 2.52 -35.69
CA ALA A 46 15.18 3.63 -36.53
C ALA A 46 13.93 4.29 -35.96
N ASN A 47 12.97 3.49 -35.43
CA ASN A 47 11.77 4.01 -34.77
C ASN A 47 12.11 4.75 -33.48
N ARG A 48 13.08 4.25 -32.71
CA ARG A 48 13.59 4.90 -31.51
C ARG A 48 14.20 6.26 -31.83
N ASP A 49 15.07 6.34 -32.81
CA ASP A 49 15.75 7.57 -33.24
C ASP A 49 14.72 8.63 -33.73
N ILE A 50 13.68 8.21 -34.48
CA ILE A 50 12.59 9.07 -34.93
C ILE A 50 11.75 9.53 -33.75
N PHE A 51 11.35 8.64 -32.86
CA PHE A 51 10.56 8.98 -31.68
C PHE A 51 11.26 10.00 -30.79
N ASP A 52 12.57 9.79 -30.51
CA ASP A 52 13.38 10.72 -29.73
C ASP A 52 13.51 12.09 -30.39
N THR A 53 13.53 12.11 -31.72
CA THR A 53 13.57 13.37 -32.46
C THR A 53 12.22 14.11 -32.37
N ILE A 54 11.11 13.41 -32.58
CA ILE A 54 9.76 13.95 -32.43
C ILE A 54 9.53 14.46 -31.02
N PHE A 55 9.95 13.66 -30.00
CA PHE A 55 9.82 14.04 -28.60
C PHE A 55 10.58 15.33 -28.27
N ALA A 56 11.81 15.45 -28.76
CA ALA A 56 12.61 16.67 -28.58
C ALA A 56 11.97 17.89 -29.28
N MET A 57 11.54 17.75 -30.52
CA MET A 57 10.86 18.82 -31.26
C MET A 57 9.60 19.30 -30.57
N PHE A 58 8.75 18.35 -30.13
CA PHE A 58 7.55 18.65 -29.38
C PHE A 58 7.83 19.37 -28.05
N SER A 59 8.84 18.91 -27.32
CA SER A 59 9.24 19.52 -26.03
C SER A 59 9.73 20.97 -26.18
N TYR A 60 10.28 21.32 -27.34
CA TYR A 60 10.70 22.70 -27.66
C TYR A 60 9.64 23.51 -28.44
N GLY A 61 8.41 22.98 -28.57
CA GLY A 61 7.31 23.67 -29.25
C GLY A 61 7.53 23.84 -30.77
N GLN A 62 8.35 22.99 -31.38
CA GLN A 62 8.60 23.01 -32.81
C GLN A 62 7.50 22.28 -33.57
N SER A 63 7.23 22.70 -34.80
CA SER A 63 6.30 21.99 -35.68
C SER A 63 6.86 20.62 -36.05
N VAL A 64 6.02 19.58 -35.94
CA VAL A 64 6.38 18.19 -36.23
C VAL A 64 5.69 17.77 -37.54
N ASP A 65 6.47 17.50 -38.56
CA ASP A 65 6.09 16.88 -39.82
C ASP A 65 7.30 16.11 -40.38
N ALA A 66 7.07 15.32 -41.44
CA ALA A 66 8.11 14.46 -41.99
C ALA A 66 9.35 15.23 -42.49
N VAL A 67 9.19 16.44 -42.98
CA VAL A 67 10.29 17.26 -43.51
C VAL A 67 11.11 17.85 -42.36
N THR A 68 10.42 18.44 -41.38
CA THR A 68 11.07 19.04 -40.21
C THR A 68 11.78 18.00 -39.33
N VAL A 69 11.19 16.79 -39.19
CA VAL A 69 11.81 15.66 -38.47
C VAL A 69 13.09 15.21 -39.21
N LEU A 70 13.08 15.07 -40.55
CA LEU A 70 14.29 14.70 -41.30
C LEU A 70 15.41 15.71 -41.10
N GLU A 71 15.11 17.02 -41.18
CA GLU A 71 16.13 18.05 -40.94
C GLU A 71 16.65 18.01 -39.50
N GLN A 72 15.76 17.81 -38.52
CA GLN A 72 16.17 17.70 -37.13
C GLN A 72 17.02 16.45 -36.85
N MET A 73 16.73 15.33 -37.51
CA MET A 73 17.57 14.11 -37.44
C MET A 73 18.97 14.33 -38.00
N LYS A 74 19.13 15.14 -39.06
CA LYS A 74 20.45 15.54 -39.56
C LYS A 74 21.21 16.37 -38.54
N VAL A 75 20.55 17.35 -37.91
CA VAL A 75 21.16 18.19 -36.88
C VAL A 75 21.61 17.35 -35.68
N ARG A 76 20.81 16.36 -35.30
CA ARG A 76 21.15 15.43 -34.20
C ARG A 76 22.15 14.33 -34.56
N GLY A 77 22.55 14.22 -35.83
CA GLY A 77 23.54 13.21 -36.29
C GLY A 77 23.00 11.77 -36.30
N VAL A 78 21.67 11.57 -36.26
CA VAL A 78 21.05 10.24 -36.32
C VAL A 78 20.44 9.93 -37.67
N TYR A 79 20.60 10.82 -38.65
CA TYR A 79 20.16 10.63 -40.05
C TYR A 79 20.99 9.58 -40.74
N LYS A 80 20.33 8.66 -41.49
CA LYS A 80 20.95 7.68 -42.39
C LYS A 80 20.33 7.83 -43.80
N ASP A 81 21.04 7.43 -44.84
CA ASP A 81 20.57 7.54 -46.24
C ASP A 81 19.22 6.86 -46.48
N THR A 82 18.92 5.82 -45.70
CA THR A 82 17.62 5.10 -45.75
C THR A 82 16.49 5.74 -44.93
N THR A 83 16.79 6.75 -44.10
CA THR A 83 15.81 7.36 -43.18
C THR A 83 14.67 8.03 -43.93
N GLN A 84 14.92 8.74 -45.02
CA GLN A 84 13.88 9.40 -45.80
C GLN A 84 12.90 8.38 -46.40
N GLN A 85 13.42 7.30 -46.99
CA GLN A 85 12.60 6.25 -47.58
C GLN A 85 11.78 5.55 -46.50
N TYR A 86 12.41 5.27 -45.38
CA TYR A 86 11.72 4.63 -44.24
C TYR A 86 10.58 5.46 -43.67
N LEU A 87 10.77 6.78 -43.49
CA LEU A 87 9.72 7.69 -43.07
C LEU A 87 8.51 7.71 -44.01
N MET A 88 8.78 7.71 -45.32
CA MET A 88 7.71 7.63 -46.33
C MET A 88 6.95 6.30 -46.26
N GLU A 89 7.66 5.19 -46.09
CA GLU A 89 7.06 3.87 -45.91
C GLU A 89 6.18 3.81 -44.67
N VAL A 90 6.65 4.30 -43.53
CA VAL A 90 5.91 4.34 -42.26
C VAL A 90 4.63 5.16 -42.39
N MET A 91 4.67 6.30 -43.07
CA MET A 91 3.47 7.12 -43.34
C MET A 91 2.49 6.44 -44.28
N GLN A 92 2.97 5.70 -45.29
CA GLN A 92 2.10 4.96 -46.21
C GLN A 92 1.38 3.79 -45.53
N VAL A 93 2.04 3.09 -44.62
CA VAL A 93 1.49 1.95 -43.88
C VAL A 93 0.48 2.40 -42.80
N THR A 94 0.50 3.67 -42.43
CA THR A 94 -0.36 4.21 -41.36
C THR A 94 -1.52 5.02 -41.96
N PRO A 95 -2.73 4.46 -42.09
CA PRO A 95 -3.84 5.16 -42.75
C PRO A 95 -4.50 6.25 -41.89
N THR A 96 -4.37 6.15 -40.54
CA THR A 96 -5.02 7.08 -39.60
C THR A 96 -4.37 7.02 -38.22
N ALA A 97 -4.38 8.14 -37.50
CA ALA A 97 -3.94 8.25 -36.11
C ALA A 97 -5.00 7.78 -35.08
N ALA A 98 -6.24 7.49 -35.50
CA ALA A 98 -7.37 7.20 -34.60
C ALA A 98 -7.12 6.02 -33.62
N ASN A 99 -6.27 5.07 -33.99
CA ASN A 99 -5.97 3.89 -33.17
C ASN A 99 -4.57 3.92 -32.55
N VAL A 100 -3.89 5.07 -32.56
CA VAL A 100 -2.50 5.16 -32.10
C VAL A 100 -2.29 4.65 -30.68
N LEU A 101 -3.22 4.92 -29.75
CA LEU A 101 -3.13 4.44 -28.37
C LEU A 101 -3.21 2.92 -28.25
N LYS A 102 -3.91 2.23 -29.16
CA LYS A 102 -3.94 0.78 -29.22
C LYS A 102 -2.59 0.21 -29.71
N TYR A 103 -2.00 0.85 -30.72
CA TYR A 103 -0.67 0.49 -31.21
C TYR A 103 0.42 0.77 -30.16
N ALA A 104 0.33 1.89 -29.47
CA ALA A 104 1.18 2.24 -28.34
C ALA A 104 1.11 1.18 -27.22
N ALA A 105 -0.10 0.68 -26.91
CA ALA A 105 -0.27 -0.40 -25.95
C ALA A 105 0.43 -1.69 -26.39
N ILE A 106 0.34 -2.06 -27.68
CA ILE A 106 1.03 -3.25 -28.22
C ILE A 106 2.56 -3.07 -28.09
N VAL A 107 3.12 -1.90 -28.45
CA VAL A 107 4.56 -1.63 -28.33
C VAL A 107 5.01 -1.81 -26.87
N ARG A 108 4.29 -1.23 -25.92
CA ARG A 108 4.56 -1.33 -24.50
C ARG A 108 4.49 -2.78 -23.99
N ASP A 109 3.48 -3.53 -24.39
CA ASP A 109 3.33 -4.92 -23.96
C ASP A 109 4.47 -5.81 -24.52
N GLN A 110 4.89 -5.59 -25.77
CA GLN A 110 6.05 -6.27 -26.34
C GLN A 110 7.38 -5.88 -25.64
N ALA A 111 7.55 -4.59 -25.27
CA ALA A 111 8.67 -4.15 -24.48
C ALA A 111 8.72 -4.80 -23.09
N LEU A 112 7.56 -4.94 -22.44
CA LEU A 112 7.46 -5.64 -21.16
C LEU A 112 7.87 -7.11 -21.26
N LEU A 113 7.45 -7.80 -22.33
CA LEU A 113 7.87 -9.19 -22.57
C LEU A 113 9.39 -9.29 -22.80
N ARG A 114 10.01 -8.31 -23.49
CA ARG A 114 11.48 -8.24 -23.62
C ARG A 114 12.16 -8.05 -22.28
N ASN A 115 11.67 -7.10 -21.49
CA ASN A 115 12.22 -6.84 -20.16
C ASN A 115 12.07 -8.04 -19.22
N LEU A 116 10.95 -8.77 -19.32
CA LEU A 116 10.74 -10.01 -18.58
C LEU A 116 11.74 -11.10 -19.04
N HIS A 117 11.99 -11.22 -20.34
CA HIS A 117 12.98 -12.14 -20.88
C HIS A 117 14.39 -11.79 -20.35
N THR A 118 14.79 -10.52 -20.44
CA THR A 118 16.08 -10.04 -19.90
C THR A 118 16.21 -10.36 -18.41
N ALA A 119 15.18 -10.08 -17.62
CA ALA A 119 15.19 -10.39 -16.19
C ALA A 119 15.31 -11.92 -15.92
N ALA A 120 14.66 -12.75 -16.72
CA ALA A 120 14.78 -14.20 -16.61
C ALA A 120 16.21 -14.68 -16.94
N ASP A 121 16.84 -14.13 -17.98
CA ASP A 121 18.23 -14.45 -18.34
C ASP A 121 19.22 -14.00 -17.25
N GLU A 122 19.01 -12.82 -16.69
CA GLU A 122 19.82 -12.33 -15.57
C GLU A 122 19.65 -13.18 -14.31
N ILE A 123 18.43 -13.65 -14.01
CA ILE A 123 18.16 -14.58 -12.90
C ILE A 123 18.88 -15.91 -13.16
N ASN A 124 18.79 -16.46 -14.39
CA ASN A 124 19.51 -17.67 -14.73
C ASN A 124 21.03 -17.49 -14.57
N THR A 125 21.59 -16.38 -15.04
CA THR A 125 23.02 -16.08 -14.90
C THR A 125 23.43 -16.07 -13.43
N MET A 126 22.66 -15.39 -12.56
CA MET A 126 22.94 -15.32 -11.12
C MET A 126 22.93 -16.72 -10.46
N ILE A 127 22.04 -17.62 -10.89
CA ILE A 127 21.98 -18.99 -10.38
C ILE A 127 23.27 -19.76 -10.75
N PHE A 128 23.77 -19.61 -11.97
CA PHE A 128 24.97 -20.30 -12.46
C PHE A 128 26.28 -19.71 -11.92
N GLU A 129 26.33 -18.41 -11.63
CA GLU A 129 27.49 -17.75 -11.02
C GLU A 129 27.67 -18.07 -9.54
N GLY A 130 26.65 -18.58 -8.87
CA GLY A 130 26.73 -19.14 -7.52
C GLY A 130 27.07 -18.14 -6.40
N SER A 131 26.88 -16.83 -6.62
CA SER A 131 27.23 -15.77 -5.68
C SER A 131 26.11 -15.54 -4.63
N GLY A 132 25.98 -16.42 -3.64
CA GLY A 132 25.03 -16.26 -2.54
C GLY A 132 24.25 -17.55 -2.20
N GLY A 133 23.59 -17.58 -1.05
CA GLY A 133 22.67 -18.66 -0.68
C GLY A 133 21.37 -18.61 -1.46
N ALA A 134 20.59 -19.69 -1.44
CA ALA A 134 19.32 -19.81 -2.18
C ALA A 134 18.32 -18.69 -1.84
N ASP A 135 18.25 -18.29 -0.57
CA ASP A 135 17.35 -17.21 -0.11
C ASP A 135 17.73 -15.84 -0.69
N ALA A 136 19.03 -15.53 -0.74
CA ALA A 136 19.52 -14.27 -1.33
C ALA A 136 19.27 -14.19 -2.84
N MET A 137 19.37 -15.33 -3.53
CA MET A 137 19.06 -15.43 -4.96
C MET A 137 17.56 -15.26 -5.22
N LEU A 138 16.72 -15.84 -4.37
CA LEU A 138 15.27 -15.71 -4.45
C LEU A 138 14.84 -14.24 -4.24
N GLU A 139 15.36 -13.56 -3.22
CA GLU A 139 15.12 -12.13 -2.99
C GLU A 139 15.58 -11.26 -4.17
N ALA A 140 16.72 -11.57 -4.78
CA ALA A 140 17.22 -10.81 -5.92
C ALA A 140 16.33 -11.01 -7.17
N ALA A 141 15.84 -12.23 -7.40
CA ALA A 141 14.90 -12.55 -8.47
C ALA A 141 13.55 -11.83 -8.27
N GLU A 142 13.01 -11.87 -7.05
CA GLU A 142 11.78 -11.16 -6.70
C GLU A 142 11.90 -9.64 -6.92
N ARG A 143 13.00 -9.02 -6.50
CA ARG A 143 13.27 -7.59 -6.73
C ARG A 143 13.28 -7.23 -8.21
N LYS A 144 13.89 -8.06 -9.08
CA LYS A 144 13.91 -7.84 -10.53
C LYS A 144 12.51 -7.91 -11.14
N ILE A 145 11.73 -8.92 -10.79
CA ILE A 145 10.35 -9.08 -11.27
C ILE A 145 9.45 -7.95 -10.74
N TYR A 146 9.65 -7.54 -9.48
CA TYR A 146 8.90 -6.44 -8.88
C TYR A 146 9.19 -5.09 -9.57
N ALA A 147 10.45 -4.82 -9.91
CA ALA A 147 10.82 -3.61 -10.64
C ALA A 147 10.10 -3.47 -11.99
N LEU A 148 9.91 -4.58 -12.71
CA LEU A 148 9.14 -4.62 -13.96
C LEU A 148 7.65 -4.26 -13.75
N ARG A 149 7.07 -4.57 -12.58
CA ARG A 149 5.69 -4.24 -12.24
C ARG A 149 5.52 -2.79 -11.79
N GLN A 150 6.50 -2.20 -11.10
CA GLN A 150 6.45 -0.79 -10.67
C GLN A 150 6.40 0.18 -11.86
N GLY A 151 7.07 -0.12 -12.95
CA GLY A 151 6.98 0.67 -14.19
C GLY A 151 5.57 0.77 -14.80
N ARG A 152 4.63 -0.06 -14.37
CA ARG A 152 3.23 -0.09 -14.87
C ARG A 152 2.26 0.88 -14.17
N ASN A 153 2.59 1.33 -12.97
CA ASN A 153 1.64 2.08 -12.10
C ASN A 153 2.03 3.56 -11.90
N VAL A 154 2.71 4.17 -12.83
CA VAL A 154 2.84 5.62 -12.82
C VAL A 154 1.54 6.17 -13.42
N GLY A 155 0.53 6.39 -12.58
CA GLY A 155 -0.58 7.28 -12.92
C GLY A 155 0.01 8.64 -13.23
N GLY A 156 0.07 9.01 -14.51
CA GLY A 156 0.52 10.31 -14.96
C GLY A 156 -0.35 11.44 -14.39
N LEU A 157 0.04 12.68 -14.62
CA LEU A 157 -0.78 13.84 -14.26
C LEU A 157 -2.18 13.69 -14.88
N GLN A 158 -3.20 13.69 -14.02
CA GLN A 158 -4.59 13.65 -14.49
C GLN A 158 -5.17 15.06 -14.59
N PRO A 159 -5.91 15.39 -15.67
CA PRO A 159 -6.63 16.63 -15.75
C PRO A 159 -7.55 16.82 -14.54
N ILE A 160 -7.51 18.00 -13.91
CA ILE A 160 -8.31 18.31 -12.72
C ILE A 160 -9.82 18.07 -12.96
N SER A 161 -10.29 18.27 -14.20
CA SER A 161 -11.68 18.02 -14.58
C SER A 161 -12.12 16.56 -14.34
N MET A 162 -11.25 15.58 -14.64
CA MET A 162 -11.54 14.17 -14.38
C MET A 162 -11.53 13.85 -12.89
N VAL A 163 -10.64 14.51 -12.14
CA VAL A 163 -10.57 14.35 -10.69
C VAL A 163 -11.82 14.92 -10.03
N ILE A 164 -12.28 16.12 -10.46
CA ILE A 164 -13.52 16.75 -9.98
C ILE A 164 -14.72 15.84 -10.22
N GLN A 165 -14.86 15.23 -11.41
CA GLN A 165 -15.98 14.32 -11.69
C GLN A 165 -16.02 13.15 -10.71
N ARG A 166 -14.86 12.59 -10.38
CA ARG A 166 -14.74 11.49 -9.42
C ARG A 166 -15.09 11.91 -8.00
N VAL A 167 -14.60 13.10 -7.58
CA VAL A 167 -14.93 13.68 -6.28
C VAL A 167 -16.43 13.96 -6.18
N TYR A 168 -17.03 14.50 -7.24
CA TYR A 168 -18.47 14.78 -7.28
C TYR A 168 -19.32 13.51 -7.19
N ALA A 169 -18.90 12.42 -7.86
CA ALA A 169 -19.56 11.13 -7.78
C ALA A 169 -19.52 10.58 -6.33
N ASN A 170 -18.35 10.63 -5.69
CA ASN A 170 -18.19 10.20 -4.29
C ASN A 170 -19.05 11.04 -3.32
N LEU A 171 -19.10 12.36 -3.50
CA LEU A 171 -19.93 13.26 -2.69
C LEU A 171 -21.43 12.96 -2.88
N SER A 172 -21.86 12.68 -4.10
CA SER A 172 -23.25 12.33 -4.40
C SER A 172 -23.65 10.99 -3.76
N GLU A 173 -22.75 10.01 -3.78
CA GLU A 173 -22.93 8.72 -3.12
C GLU A 173 -23.01 8.87 -1.59
N ALA A 174 -22.12 9.66 -1.00
CA ALA A 174 -22.13 9.94 0.43
C ALA A 174 -23.43 10.69 0.86
N ALA A 175 -23.88 11.63 0.06
CA ALA A 175 -25.13 12.37 0.33
C ALA A 175 -26.35 11.46 0.22
N SER A 176 -26.38 10.53 -0.74
CA SER A 176 -27.50 9.56 -0.89
C SER A 176 -27.51 8.48 0.20
N SER A 177 -26.36 8.22 0.82
CA SER A 177 -26.22 7.28 1.95
C SER A 177 -26.57 7.88 3.32
N GLY A 178 -27.12 9.10 3.38
CA GLY A 178 -27.54 9.74 4.62
C GLY A 178 -26.43 10.35 5.47
N GLY A 179 -25.29 10.71 4.87
CA GLY A 179 -24.20 11.40 5.57
C GLY A 179 -23.31 10.46 6.40
N GLY A 180 -23.12 9.23 5.97
CA GLY A 180 -22.24 8.26 6.63
C GLY A 180 -20.76 8.67 6.63
N ILE A 181 -19.97 8.00 7.46
CA ILE A 181 -18.53 8.16 7.56
C ILE A 181 -17.89 7.73 6.22
N PRO A 182 -17.02 8.56 5.59
CA PRO A 182 -16.46 8.26 4.27
C PRO A 182 -15.52 7.05 4.28
N GLY A 183 -14.82 6.80 5.39
CA GLY A 183 -13.94 5.65 5.59
C GLY A 183 -14.64 4.43 6.16
N LEU A 184 -13.89 3.34 6.36
CA LEU A 184 -14.37 2.16 7.06
C LEU A 184 -14.54 2.49 8.55
N ALA A 185 -15.67 2.14 9.13
CA ALA A 185 -15.93 2.35 10.54
C ALA A 185 -15.01 1.48 11.41
N THR A 186 -14.46 2.06 12.48
CA THR A 186 -13.63 1.35 13.45
C THR A 186 -14.44 0.59 14.47
N GLY A 187 -15.73 0.92 14.61
CA GLY A 187 -16.61 0.44 15.67
C GLY A 187 -16.53 1.24 16.97
N LEU A 188 -15.81 2.36 16.94
CA LEU A 188 -15.68 3.32 18.03
C LEU A 188 -16.21 4.67 17.57
N PRO A 189 -17.47 5.03 17.84
CA PRO A 189 -18.15 6.17 17.24
C PRO A 189 -17.41 7.50 17.39
N ASP A 190 -16.88 7.80 18.58
CA ASP A 190 -16.13 9.03 18.82
C ASP A 190 -14.83 9.08 17.98
N LEU A 191 -14.16 7.93 17.83
CA LEU A 191 -12.99 7.82 16.96
C LEU A 191 -13.38 8.02 15.50
N ASP A 192 -14.45 7.36 15.07
CA ASP A 192 -14.94 7.43 13.71
C ASP A 192 -15.35 8.86 13.31
N GLN A 193 -15.97 9.61 14.22
CA GLN A 193 -16.30 11.03 14.00
C GLN A 193 -15.04 11.90 13.87
N THR A 194 -14.01 11.63 14.68
CA THR A 194 -12.81 12.48 14.72
C THR A 194 -11.89 12.22 13.53
N ILE A 195 -11.74 10.96 13.11
CA ILE A 195 -10.84 10.60 11.99
C ILE A 195 -11.59 10.37 10.67
N LEU A 196 -12.92 10.50 10.66
CA LEU A 196 -13.81 10.24 9.51
C LEU A 196 -13.70 8.78 8.99
N GLY A 197 -13.47 7.84 9.92
CA GLY A 197 -13.21 6.43 9.61
C GLY A 197 -11.82 6.16 9.03
N LEU A 198 -11.59 4.91 8.61
CA LEU A 198 -10.33 4.48 8.00
C LEU A 198 -10.39 4.67 6.49
N ASN A 199 -9.68 5.66 5.95
CA ASN A 199 -9.75 6.00 4.54
C ASN A 199 -8.74 5.23 3.69
N ALA A 200 -9.10 4.97 2.45
CA ALA A 200 -8.24 4.26 1.51
C ALA A 200 -6.93 5.02 1.23
N GLY A 201 -5.81 4.28 1.19
CA GLY A 201 -4.48 4.84 0.95
C GLY A 201 -3.85 5.51 2.17
N GLU A 202 -4.48 5.46 3.36
CA GLU A 202 -3.93 5.99 4.60
C GLU A 202 -3.09 4.97 5.37
N LEU A 203 -2.03 5.48 6.00
CA LEU A 203 -1.23 4.77 6.99
C LEU A 203 -1.60 5.27 8.38
N ILE A 204 -2.20 4.40 9.19
CA ILE A 204 -2.61 4.66 10.57
C ILE A 204 -1.63 3.95 11.50
N LEU A 205 -1.03 4.70 12.40
CA LEU A 205 -0.13 4.17 13.41
C LEU A 205 -0.85 4.08 14.75
N ILE A 206 -0.91 2.88 15.35
CA ILE A 206 -1.35 2.70 16.73
C ILE A 206 -0.12 2.44 17.60
N ALA A 207 0.21 3.39 18.46
CA ALA A 207 1.39 3.38 19.31
C ALA A 207 1.03 3.22 20.79
N ALA A 208 1.75 2.36 21.51
CA ALA A 208 1.56 2.20 22.95
C ALA A 208 2.78 1.58 23.63
N ARG A 209 2.85 1.72 24.96
CA ARG A 209 3.74 0.90 25.77
C ARG A 209 3.22 -0.54 25.83
N PRO A 210 4.11 -1.54 26.08
CA PRO A 210 3.69 -2.92 26.30
C PRO A 210 2.58 -3.03 27.36
N GLY A 211 1.62 -3.92 27.15
CA GLY A 211 0.51 -4.14 28.09
C GLY A 211 -0.64 -3.12 28.05
N MET A 212 -0.55 -2.05 27.24
CA MET A 212 -1.62 -1.04 27.10
C MET A 212 -2.83 -1.50 26.27
N GLY A 213 -2.71 -2.59 25.51
CA GLY A 213 -3.84 -3.12 24.71
C GLY A 213 -3.76 -2.78 23.21
N LYS A 214 -2.61 -2.33 22.69
CA LYS A 214 -2.40 -1.98 21.28
C LYS A 214 -2.95 -3.02 20.29
N THR A 215 -2.55 -4.28 20.45
CA THR A 215 -3.01 -5.40 19.60
C THR A 215 -4.51 -5.65 19.76
N SER A 216 -5.04 -5.49 20.97
CA SER A 216 -6.47 -5.65 21.24
C SER A 216 -7.30 -4.60 20.49
N LEU A 217 -6.89 -3.33 20.51
CA LEU A 217 -7.57 -2.28 19.77
C LEU A 217 -7.56 -2.56 18.25
N ALA A 218 -6.40 -2.95 17.71
CA ALA A 218 -6.30 -3.29 16.30
C ALA A 218 -7.20 -4.48 15.91
N LEU A 219 -7.29 -5.50 16.77
CA LEU A 219 -8.17 -6.66 16.55
C LEU A 219 -9.65 -6.29 16.68
N ASN A 220 -10.03 -5.39 17.62
CA ASN A 220 -11.39 -4.89 17.69
C ASN A 220 -11.80 -4.18 16.39
N ILE A 221 -10.94 -3.29 15.89
CA ILE A 221 -11.15 -2.59 14.61
C ILE A 221 -11.24 -3.61 13.45
N ALA A 222 -10.28 -4.56 13.38
CA ALA A 222 -10.25 -5.56 12.33
C ALA A 222 -11.53 -6.42 12.30
N LEU A 223 -12.02 -6.84 13.47
CA LEU A 223 -13.25 -7.60 13.58
C LEU A 223 -14.47 -6.77 13.18
N HIS A 224 -14.54 -5.52 13.64
CA HIS A 224 -15.64 -4.62 13.29
C HIS A 224 -15.71 -4.40 11.76
N VAL A 225 -14.58 -4.08 11.13
CA VAL A 225 -14.50 -3.94 9.68
C VAL A 225 -14.92 -5.22 8.97
N GLY A 226 -14.41 -6.38 9.41
CA GLY A 226 -14.79 -7.67 8.82
C GLY A 226 -16.29 -7.98 8.92
N LYS A 227 -16.94 -7.58 10.02
CA LYS A 227 -18.37 -7.80 10.25
C LYS A 227 -19.27 -6.86 9.44
N THR A 228 -18.85 -5.60 9.27
CA THR A 228 -19.76 -4.54 8.78
C THR A 228 -19.52 -4.18 7.32
N SER A 229 -18.30 -4.30 6.81
CA SER A 229 -17.97 -3.83 5.46
C SER A 229 -18.15 -4.89 4.36
N GLY A 230 -18.23 -6.16 4.70
CA GLY A 230 -18.21 -7.27 3.75
C GLY A 230 -16.90 -7.39 2.96
N LYS A 231 -15.83 -6.71 3.41
CA LYS A 231 -14.51 -6.73 2.78
C LYS A 231 -13.56 -7.67 3.52
N THR A 232 -12.54 -8.14 2.81
CA THR A 232 -11.47 -8.95 3.42
C THR A 232 -10.57 -8.09 4.29
N VAL A 233 -10.22 -8.59 5.47
CA VAL A 233 -9.24 -7.99 6.37
C VAL A 233 -8.01 -8.89 6.43
N ALA A 234 -6.84 -8.36 6.07
CA ALA A 234 -5.56 -9.07 6.18
C ALA A 234 -4.83 -8.63 7.45
N VAL A 235 -4.43 -9.58 8.30
CA VAL A 235 -3.69 -9.32 9.54
C VAL A 235 -2.35 -10.05 9.49
N PHE A 236 -1.27 -9.29 9.55
CA PHE A 236 0.10 -9.81 9.63
C PHE A 236 0.60 -9.68 11.06
N SER A 237 0.90 -10.80 11.70
CA SER A 237 1.36 -10.86 13.09
C SER A 237 2.76 -11.43 13.16
N LEU A 238 3.74 -10.57 13.43
CA LEU A 238 5.15 -10.97 13.51
C LEU A 238 5.58 -11.35 14.94
N GLU A 239 4.70 -11.13 15.93
CA GLU A 239 5.00 -11.37 17.36
C GLU A 239 4.16 -12.50 17.94
N MET A 240 2.89 -12.58 17.55
CA MET A 240 1.92 -13.49 18.16
C MET A 240 1.45 -14.53 17.16
N ALA A 241 1.32 -15.78 17.61
CA ALA A 241 0.73 -16.85 16.82
C ALA A 241 -0.75 -16.57 16.50
N ARG A 242 -1.22 -17.04 15.35
CA ARG A 242 -2.61 -16.87 14.89
C ARG A 242 -3.65 -17.41 15.86
N GLU A 243 -3.32 -18.50 16.57
CA GLU A 243 -4.19 -19.08 17.58
C GLU A 243 -4.40 -18.13 18.77
N GLN A 244 -3.34 -17.41 19.17
CA GLN A 244 -3.44 -16.42 20.26
C GLN A 244 -4.29 -15.22 19.86
N LEU A 245 -4.17 -14.74 18.61
CA LEU A 245 -5.01 -13.67 18.09
C LEU A 245 -6.47 -14.10 17.99
N THR A 246 -6.71 -15.31 17.49
CA THR A 246 -8.06 -15.89 17.38
C THR A 246 -8.68 -16.07 18.77
N THR A 247 -7.92 -16.52 19.76
CA THR A 247 -8.41 -16.63 21.16
C THR A 247 -8.83 -15.26 21.70
N ARG A 248 -8.09 -14.18 21.41
CA ARG A 248 -8.48 -12.81 21.81
C ARG A 248 -9.76 -12.36 21.11
N LEU A 249 -9.88 -12.64 19.80
CA LEU A 249 -11.11 -12.35 19.06
C LEU A 249 -12.34 -13.09 19.67
N LEU A 250 -12.18 -14.37 20.00
CA LEU A 250 -13.22 -15.15 20.66
C LEU A 250 -13.56 -14.62 22.05
N ALA A 251 -12.57 -14.21 22.84
CA ALA A 251 -12.76 -13.63 24.17
C ALA A 251 -13.57 -12.31 24.08
N GLY A 252 -13.18 -11.42 23.17
CA GLY A 252 -13.83 -10.12 22.97
C GLY A 252 -15.25 -10.24 22.42
N GLU A 253 -15.46 -11.04 21.37
CA GLU A 253 -16.77 -11.22 20.73
C GLU A 253 -17.75 -12.00 21.61
N GLY A 254 -17.25 -13.04 22.30
CA GLY A 254 -18.07 -13.88 23.17
C GLY A 254 -18.28 -13.32 24.57
N LEU A 255 -17.58 -12.25 24.95
CA LEU A 255 -17.52 -11.72 26.33
C LEU A 255 -17.20 -12.84 27.33
N VAL A 256 -16.18 -13.64 27.02
CA VAL A 256 -15.69 -14.75 27.83
C VAL A 256 -14.26 -14.45 28.27
N ASP A 257 -13.99 -14.69 29.55
CA ASP A 257 -12.67 -14.46 30.13
C ASP A 257 -11.57 -15.19 29.33
N SER A 258 -10.59 -14.43 28.88
CA SER A 258 -9.47 -14.92 28.06
C SER A 258 -8.64 -16.00 28.77
N GLN A 259 -8.50 -15.94 30.11
CA GLN A 259 -7.81 -16.96 30.90
C GLN A 259 -8.61 -18.26 30.98
N LYS A 260 -9.94 -18.15 31.06
CA LYS A 260 -10.79 -19.33 31.02
C LYS A 260 -10.74 -20.04 29.68
N LEU A 261 -10.67 -19.27 28.56
CA LEU A 261 -10.47 -19.84 27.23
C LEU A 261 -9.16 -20.61 27.14
N LEU A 262 -8.04 -20.05 27.65
CA LEU A 262 -6.74 -20.69 27.65
C LEU A 262 -6.70 -21.97 28.52
N THR A 263 -7.42 -21.99 29.63
CA THR A 263 -7.44 -23.14 30.56
C THR A 263 -8.53 -24.16 30.25
N GLY A 264 -9.45 -23.87 29.35
CA GLY A 264 -10.59 -24.72 29.02
C GLY A 264 -11.65 -24.82 30.13
N LYS A 265 -11.55 -24.02 31.20
CA LYS A 265 -12.49 -24.02 32.35
C LYS A 265 -13.69 -23.15 32.07
N LEU A 266 -14.56 -23.59 31.17
CA LEU A 266 -15.75 -22.87 30.72
C LEU A 266 -17.01 -23.52 31.27
N SER A 267 -17.96 -22.72 31.70
CA SER A 267 -19.32 -23.13 31.99
C SER A 267 -20.09 -23.47 30.71
N ALA A 268 -21.22 -24.16 30.84
CA ALA A 268 -22.05 -24.47 29.68
C ALA A 268 -22.58 -23.22 28.95
N ASP A 269 -22.80 -22.12 29.68
CA ASP A 269 -23.21 -20.83 29.11
C ASP A 269 -22.05 -20.17 28.35
N GLU A 270 -20.85 -20.17 28.92
CA GLU A 270 -19.66 -19.64 28.27
C GLU A 270 -19.32 -20.44 26.99
N TRP A 271 -19.50 -21.77 26.99
CA TRP A 271 -19.38 -22.58 25.78
C TRP A 271 -20.35 -22.17 24.67
N ARG A 272 -21.60 -21.86 25.03
CA ARG A 272 -22.60 -21.37 24.05
C ARG A 272 -22.17 -20.02 23.46
N ARG A 273 -21.69 -19.08 24.31
CA ARG A 273 -21.22 -17.77 23.87
C ARG A 273 -20.00 -17.87 22.98
N VAL A 274 -19.05 -18.75 23.32
CA VAL A 274 -17.86 -19.03 22.45
C VAL A 274 -18.32 -19.62 21.11
N GLY A 275 -19.28 -20.54 21.10
CA GLY A 275 -19.82 -21.10 19.86
C GLY A 275 -20.52 -20.06 18.97
N ALA A 276 -21.28 -19.14 19.57
CA ALA A 276 -21.88 -18.02 18.84
C ALA A 276 -20.82 -17.07 18.28
N ALA A 277 -19.83 -16.69 19.09
CA ALA A 277 -18.71 -15.87 18.66
C ALA A 277 -17.92 -16.51 17.52
N ALA A 278 -17.63 -17.82 17.61
CA ALA A 278 -16.97 -18.57 16.56
C ALA A 278 -17.76 -18.54 15.24
N THR A 279 -19.07 -18.66 15.30
CA THR A 279 -19.95 -18.57 14.13
C THR A 279 -19.88 -17.17 13.51
N THR A 280 -19.96 -16.12 14.33
CA THR A 280 -19.88 -14.73 13.87
C THR A 280 -18.52 -14.43 13.22
N ILE A 281 -17.43 -14.81 13.88
CA ILE A 281 -16.06 -14.57 13.36
C ILE A 281 -15.82 -15.36 12.07
N SER A 282 -16.28 -16.62 12.02
CA SER A 282 -16.12 -17.47 10.82
C SER A 282 -16.92 -16.97 9.62
N ALA A 283 -17.96 -16.18 9.83
CA ALA A 283 -18.69 -15.52 8.75
C ALA A 283 -17.96 -14.31 8.16
N THR A 284 -16.88 -13.83 8.81
CA THR A 284 -16.03 -12.75 8.30
C THR A 284 -14.88 -13.31 7.43
N ASP A 285 -14.40 -12.52 6.46
CA ASP A 285 -13.19 -12.87 5.70
C ASP A 285 -11.96 -12.19 6.32
N ILE A 286 -11.61 -12.59 7.57
CA ILE A 286 -10.38 -12.16 8.24
C ILE A 286 -9.31 -13.23 7.99
N ARG A 287 -8.18 -12.82 7.39
CA ARG A 287 -7.03 -13.69 7.07
C ARG A 287 -5.83 -13.29 7.91
N ILE A 288 -5.23 -14.26 8.59
CA ILE A 288 -4.11 -14.03 9.50
C ILE A 288 -2.88 -14.77 8.99
N ASP A 289 -1.77 -14.05 8.83
CA ASP A 289 -0.45 -14.62 8.60
C ASP A 289 0.45 -14.28 9.80
N ASP A 290 1.04 -15.31 10.42
CA ASP A 290 1.90 -15.19 11.59
C ASP A 290 3.36 -15.56 11.31
N ASN A 291 3.76 -15.50 10.04
CA ASN A 291 5.16 -15.72 9.66
C ASN A 291 6.03 -14.51 10.07
N PRO A 292 6.98 -14.70 11.03
CA PRO A 292 7.80 -13.60 11.55
C PRO A 292 8.84 -13.07 10.54
N SER A 293 9.07 -13.79 9.44
CA SER A 293 10.10 -13.46 8.44
C SER A 293 9.58 -12.67 7.25
N LEU A 294 8.30 -12.26 7.26
CA LEU A 294 7.70 -11.52 6.15
C LEU A 294 8.30 -10.12 6.01
N SER A 295 8.69 -9.77 4.80
CA SER A 295 8.99 -8.38 4.42
C SER A 295 7.72 -7.61 4.03
N VAL A 296 7.79 -6.27 4.00
CA VAL A 296 6.68 -5.44 3.50
C VAL A 296 6.34 -5.77 2.04
N ALA A 297 7.35 -6.16 1.25
CA ALA A 297 7.15 -6.58 -0.14
C ALA A 297 6.32 -7.87 -0.23
N ASP A 298 6.59 -8.86 0.65
CA ASP A 298 5.83 -10.12 0.71
C ASP A 298 4.40 -9.87 1.12
N MET A 299 4.19 -9.04 2.15
CA MET A 299 2.85 -8.64 2.61
C MET A 299 2.07 -7.98 1.47
N ASN A 300 2.70 -7.05 0.73
CA ASN A 300 2.09 -6.39 -0.43
C ASN A 300 1.76 -7.40 -1.54
N ALA A 301 2.65 -8.35 -1.82
CA ALA A 301 2.43 -9.39 -2.82
C ALA A 301 1.25 -10.33 -2.46
N GLN A 302 1.13 -10.70 -1.17
CA GLN A 302 -0.01 -11.47 -0.67
C GLN A 302 -1.32 -10.67 -0.77
N CYS A 303 -1.32 -9.41 -0.31
CA CYS A 303 -2.49 -8.55 -0.32
C CYS A 303 -3.03 -8.30 -1.74
N ARG A 304 -2.16 -8.16 -2.75
CA ARG A 304 -2.58 -8.00 -4.15
C ARG A 304 -3.35 -9.19 -4.73
N ARG A 305 -3.20 -10.37 -4.13
CA ARG A 305 -3.92 -11.60 -4.56
C ARG A 305 -5.29 -11.72 -3.90
N ILE A 306 -5.59 -10.87 -2.90
CA ILE A 306 -6.85 -10.91 -2.17
C ILE A 306 -7.87 -10.04 -2.90
N PRO A 307 -8.95 -10.64 -3.44
CA PRO A 307 -10.04 -9.85 -3.98
C PRO A 307 -10.78 -9.13 -2.86
N ASN A 308 -11.30 -7.94 -3.14
CA ASN A 308 -12.10 -7.15 -2.21
C ASN A 308 -11.42 -6.86 -0.85
N LEU A 309 -10.09 -6.63 -0.86
CA LEU A 309 -9.34 -6.24 0.33
C LEU A 309 -9.86 -4.89 0.87
N GLY A 310 -10.13 -4.79 2.17
CA GLY A 310 -10.65 -3.60 2.83
C GLY A 310 -9.69 -2.99 3.83
N LEU A 311 -8.94 -3.80 4.56
CA LEU A 311 -8.05 -3.35 5.63
C LEU A 311 -6.82 -4.24 5.73
N VAL A 312 -5.67 -3.65 6.01
CA VAL A 312 -4.45 -4.38 6.38
C VAL A 312 -4.02 -3.97 7.78
N GLY A 313 -3.87 -4.95 8.67
CA GLY A 313 -3.33 -4.79 10.02
C GLY A 313 -1.95 -5.42 10.12
N ILE A 314 -0.95 -4.70 10.65
CA ILE A 314 0.43 -5.17 10.81
C ILE A 314 0.86 -5.00 12.26
N ALA A 315 1.08 -6.12 12.95
CA ALA A 315 1.60 -6.18 14.31
C ALA A 315 3.00 -6.82 14.26
N TYR A 316 4.00 -6.15 14.46
CA TYR A 316 4.60 -5.03 15.14
C TYR A 316 5.89 -4.62 14.38
N LEU A 317 6.06 -3.36 14.09
CA LEU A 317 7.09 -2.80 13.21
C LEU A 317 8.56 -3.13 13.54
N PRO A 318 9.00 -3.10 14.80
CA PRO A 318 10.41 -3.40 15.13
C PRO A 318 10.87 -4.82 14.82
N LEU A 319 9.98 -5.80 14.64
CA LEU A 319 10.36 -7.19 14.33
C LEU A 319 10.66 -7.42 12.84
N LEU A 320 10.12 -6.59 11.94
CA LEU A 320 10.45 -6.61 10.51
C LEU A 320 11.96 -6.37 10.23
N GLN A 321 12.70 -5.86 11.23
CA GLN A 321 14.14 -5.58 11.12
C GLN A 321 15.03 -6.83 11.27
N SER A 322 14.55 -7.88 11.93
CA SER A 322 15.37 -9.05 12.26
C SER A 322 15.40 -10.11 11.17
N ALA A 323 14.48 -10.06 10.20
CA ALA A 323 14.35 -11.09 9.19
C ALA A 323 15.43 -11.07 8.08
N GLY A 324 16.28 -10.05 7.99
CA GLY A 324 17.16 -9.88 6.84
C GLY A 324 18.66 -9.78 7.06
N ARG A 325 19.22 -9.58 8.27
CA ARG A 325 20.70 -9.41 8.42
C ARG A 325 21.22 -9.72 9.83
N GLY A 326 22.42 -10.35 9.87
CA GLY A 326 23.11 -10.83 11.06
C GLY A 326 23.51 -9.72 12.06
N HIS A 327 23.86 -10.16 13.27
CA HIS A 327 24.26 -9.36 14.44
C HIS A 327 25.38 -8.35 14.11
N GLY A 328 25.11 -7.04 14.27
CA GLY A 328 26.16 -6.01 14.18
C GLY A 328 25.71 -4.61 13.71
N TRP A 329 24.47 -4.21 13.89
CA TRP A 329 24.00 -2.90 13.41
C TRP A 329 24.25 -1.76 14.39
N SER A 330 24.73 -0.61 13.83
CA SER A 330 24.77 0.68 14.55
C SER A 330 23.35 1.25 14.71
N ASN A 331 23.14 2.12 15.70
CA ASN A 331 21.84 2.79 15.91
C ASN A 331 21.38 3.59 14.67
N GLU A 332 22.30 4.10 13.86
CA GLU A 332 21.97 4.83 12.61
C GLU A 332 21.36 3.92 11.54
N SER A 333 21.91 2.70 11.39
CA SER A 333 21.36 1.73 10.43
C SER A 333 19.98 1.22 10.83
N ARG A 334 19.66 1.21 12.14
CA ARG A 334 18.34 0.84 12.65
C ARG A 334 17.30 1.91 12.35
N THR A 335 17.62 3.18 12.58
CA THR A 335 16.73 4.30 12.26
C THR A 335 16.44 4.38 10.77
N GLN A 336 17.45 4.15 9.91
CA GLN A 336 17.27 4.12 8.46
C GLN A 336 16.34 2.97 8.02
N ALA A 337 16.51 1.77 8.56
CA ALA A 337 15.67 0.63 8.22
C ALA A 337 14.18 0.87 8.60
N VAL A 338 13.93 1.50 9.75
CA VAL A 338 12.57 1.90 10.16
C VAL A 338 11.98 2.94 9.21
N SER A 339 12.80 3.89 8.75
CA SER A 339 12.38 4.91 7.77
C SER A 339 11.99 4.29 6.45
N ASP A 340 12.80 3.37 5.94
CA ASP A 340 12.53 2.69 4.67
C ASP A 340 11.24 1.85 4.75
N MET A 341 11.04 1.14 5.86
CA MET A 341 9.82 0.36 6.09
C MET A 341 8.57 1.22 6.18
N SER A 342 8.63 2.33 6.93
CA SER A 342 7.52 3.28 7.04
C SER A 342 7.08 3.78 5.67
N ARG A 343 8.05 4.20 4.86
CA ARG A 343 7.81 4.63 3.48
C ARG A 343 7.20 3.51 2.62
N MET A 344 7.70 2.27 2.75
CA MET A 344 7.17 1.12 2.02
C MET A 344 5.71 0.81 2.43
N LEU A 345 5.37 0.91 3.73
CA LEU A 345 4.00 0.75 4.21
C LEU A 345 3.06 1.83 3.65
N LYS A 346 3.52 3.09 3.59
CA LYS A 346 2.73 4.16 2.99
C LYS A 346 2.53 3.97 1.48
N ILE A 347 3.55 3.48 0.77
CA ILE A 347 3.44 3.11 -0.64
C ILE A 347 2.43 1.96 -0.80
N MET A 348 2.52 0.92 0.03
CA MET A 348 1.61 -0.22 0.02
C MET A 348 0.15 0.22 0.21
N ALA A 349 -0.14 1.10 1.18
CA ALA A 349 -1.48 1.63 1.40
C ALA A 349 -2.03 2.32 0.15
N LYS A 350 -1.21 3.17 -0.51
CA LYS A 350 -1.59 3.87 -1.74
C LYS A 350 -1.77 2.93 -2.93
N GLU A 351 -0.88 1.95 -3.12
CA GLU A 351 -0.94 1.01 -4.23
C GLU A 351 -2.15 0.06 -4.14
N LEU A 352 -2.44 -0.44 -2.94
CA LEU A 352 -3.59 -1.30 -2.69
C LEU A 352 -4.89 -0.50 -2.60
N ASN A 353 -4.80 0.81 -2.42
CA ASN A 353 -5.94 1.71 -2.18
C ASN A 353 -6.81 1.26 -0.99
N VAL A 354 -6.16 0.86 0.10
CA VAL A 354 -6.79 0.44 1.37
C VAL A 354 -6.10 1.09 2.56
N PRO A 355 -6.78 1.29 3.70
CA PRO A 355 -6.12 1.69 4.93
C PRO A 355 -5.18 0.59 5.44
N VAL A 356 -4.03 1.03 5.97
CA VAL A 356 -3.04 0.16 6.61
C VAL A 356 -2.88 0.60 8.06
N ILE A 357 -3.24 -0.26 9.01
CA ILE A 357 -2.99 -0.06 10.44
C ILE A 357 -1.66 -0.73 10.78
N CYS A 358 -0.73 0.06 11.30
CA CYS A 358 0.55 -0.45 11.77
C CYS A 358 0.71 -0.22 13.27
N LEU A 359 1.15 -1.26 13.99
CA LEU A 359 1.37 -1.17 15.43
C LEU A 359 2.82 -0.80 15.72
N SER A 360 3.05 0.15 16.63
CA SER A 360 4.37 0.58 17.07
C SER A 360 4.49 0.61 18.59
N GLN A 361 5.70 0.45 19.10
CA GLN A 361 5.97 0.54 20.51
C GLN A 361 6.59 1.91 20.83
N LEU A 362 6.09 2.56 21.87
CA LEU A 362 6.66 3.82 22.37
C LEU A 362 7.96 3.59 23.12
N SER A 363 8.86 4.55 23.05
CA SER A 363 10.11 4.55 23.82
C SER A 363 9.84 4.57 25.33
N ARG A 364 10.85 4.19 26.15
CA ARG A 364 10.71 4.24 27.63
C ARG A 364 10.78 5.65 28.20
N ALA A 365 11.05 6.65 27.38
CA ALA A 365 11.22 8.03 27.83
C ALA A 365 9.96 8.62 28.49
N ASN A 366 8.76 8.16 28.07
CA ASN A 366 7.52 8.62 28.70
C ASN A 366 7.35 8.15 30.15
N GLU A 367 7.94 7.01 30.54
CA GLU A 367 7.83 6.47 31.90
C GLU A 367 8.59 7.28 32.94
N SER A 368 9.63 8.00 32.52
CA SER A 368 10.45 8.87 33.39
C SER A 368 9.83 10.26 33.65
N ARG A 369 8.76 10.61 32.90
CA ARG A 369 8.07 11.90 33.08
C ARG A 369 7.03 11.81 34.18
N GLN A 370 6.74 12.96 34.81
CA GLN A 370 5.66 13.10 35.78
C GLN A 370 4.30 12.81 35.10
N ASN A 371 4.07 13.41 33.94
CA ASN A 371 2.94 13.04 33.06
C ASN A 371 3.41 11.97 32.06
N LYS A 372 2.91 10.74 32.23
CA LYS A 372 3.28 9.58 31.43
C LYS A 372 2.48 9.45 30.13
N ARG A 373 1.56 10.40 29.84
CA ARG A 373 0.80 10.40 28.58
C ARG A 373 1.75 10.48 27.40
N PRO A 374 1.53 9.66 26.36
CA PRO A 374 2.33 9.66 25.16
C PRO A 374 2.34 11.00 24.43
N MET A 375 3.49 11.31 23.80
CA MET A 375 3.69 12.45 22.91
C MET A 375 4.34 11.95 21.61
N LEU A 376 4.24 12.71 20.52
CA LEU A 376 4.89 12.38 19.24
C LEU A 376 6.39 12.11 19.39
N SER A 377 7.06 12.85 20.25
CA SER A 377 8.49 12.65 20.52
C SER A 377 8.83 11.27 21.13
N ASP A 378 7.85 10.54 21.67
CA ASP A 378 8.06 9.19 22.21
C ASP A 378 8.18 8.12 21.11
N LEU A 379 7.88 8.48 19.87
CA LEU A 379 8.16 7.71 18.65
C LEU A 379 9.61 7.86 18.15
N ARG A 380 10.52 8.38 18.96
CA ARG A 380 11.85 8.90 18.63
C ARG A 380 12.80 7.98 17.86
N GLU A 381 12.67 6.67 17.98
CA GLU A 381 13.40 5.71 17.11
C GLU A 381 12.75 5.56 15.72
N SER A 382 11.65 6.25 15.49
CA SER A 382 10.75 6.12 14.33
C SER A 382 10.31 7.48 13.78
N GLY A 383 11.15 8.52 13.83
CA GLY A 383 10.80 9.87 13.35
C GLY A 383 10.27 9.90 11.90
N ALA A 384 10.70 8.98 11.07
CA ALA A 384 10.17 8.82 9.72
C ALA A 384 8.74 8.26 9.71
N ILE A 385 8.39 7.37 10.65
CA ILE A 385 7.02 6.84 10.76
C ILE A 385 6.05 7.96 11.11
N GLU A 386 6.49 8.89 11.97
CA GLU A 386 5.71 10.09 12.28
C GLU A 386 5.43 10.92 11.03
N GLN A 387 6.42 11.06 10.13
CA GLN A 387 6.26 11.84 8.90
C GLN A 387 5.34 11.14 7.88
N ASP A 388 5.50 9.83 7.70
CA ASP A 388 4.79 9.05 6.68
C ASP A 388 3.35 8.73 7.09
N ALA A 389 3.07 8.52 8.39
CA ALA A 389 1.73 8.24 8.88
C ALA A 389 0.78 9.43 8.67
N ASP A 390 -0.45 9.14 8.26
CA ASP A 390 -1.52 10.14 8.15
C ASP A 390 -2.19 10.38 9.50
N ILE A 391 -2.37 9.30 10.28
CA ILE A 391 -2.95 9.33 11.61
C ILE A 391 -2.00 8.62 12.58
N VAL A 392 -1.76 9.22 13.74
CA VAL A 392 -1.02 8.61 14.85
C VAL A 392 -1.92 8.60 16.08
N LEU A 393 -2.29 7.40 16.49
CA LEU A 393 -3.11 7.12 17.67
C LEU A 393 -2.23 6.52 18.75
N ALA A 394 -2.16 7.14 19.93
CA ALA A 394 -1.47 6.59 21.07
C ALA A 394 -2.43 6.12 22.15
N LEU A 395 -2.18 4.94 22.73
CA LEU A 395 -2.97 4.44 23.85
C LEU A 395 -2.27 4.70 25.18
N TYR A 396 -3.07 5.19 26.13
CA TYR A 396 -2.68 5.39 27.51
C TYR A 396 -3.74 4.83 28.45
N ARG A 397 -3.30 4.24 29.56
CA ARG A 397 -4.18 3.75 30.63
C ARG A 397 -3.56 4.14 31.96
N ASP A 398 -4.25 5.02 32.71
CA ASP A 398 -3.75 5.47 34.01
C ASP A 398 -3.75 4.31 35.02
N GLY A 399 -4.77 3.45 35.01
CA GLY A 399 -4.85 2.27 35.87
C GLY A 399 -3.75 1.23 35.69
N TYR A 400 -2.94 1.33 34.62
CA TYR A 400 -1.75 0.51 34.46
C TYR A 400 -0.57 0.99 35.33
N TYR A 401 -0.45 2.32 35.49
CA TYR A 401 0.62 2.94 36.28
C TYR A 401 0.20 3.23 37.72
N ASN A 402 -1.05 3.61 37.92
CA ASN A 402 -1.63 4.00 39.20
C ASN A 402 -2.81 3.08 39.52
N LYS A 403 -2.64 2.16 40.46
CA LYS A 403 -3.70 1.23 40.89
C LYS A 403 -4.78 1.89 41.75
N GLU A 404 -4.50 3.09 42.25
CA GLU A 404 -5.41 3.86 43.11
C GLU A 404 -6.19 4.93 42.30
N CYS A 405 -6.12 4.90 40.95
CA CYS A 405 -6.88 5.81 40.12
C CYS A 405 -8.40 5.55 40.24
N GLU A 406 -9.19 6.61 40.09
CA GLU A 406 -10.67 6.55 40.22
C GLU A 406 -11.29 5.54 39.23
N ASN A 407 -10.76 5.47 37.99
CA ASN A 407 -11.27 4.63 36.92
C ASN A 407 -10.17 3.72 36.33
N PRO A 408 -9.86 2.55 36.92
CA PRO A 408 -8.77 1.69 36.47
C PRO A 408 -8.99 1.08 35.09
N ASN A 409 -10.23 1.06 34.61
CA ASN A 409 -10.60 0.53 33.30
C ASN A 409 -10.73 1.61 32.21
N LEU A 410 -10.49 2.88 32.56
CA LEU A 410 -10.48 3.95 31.58
C LEU A 410 -9.17 3.89 30.76
N ALA A 411 -9.33 3.95 29.44
CA ALA A 411 -8.25 4.07 28.49
C ALA A 411 -8.42 5.35 27.69
N GLU A 412 -7.32 6.01 27.40
CA GLU A 412 -7.28 7.18 26.53
C GLU A 412 -6.72 6.78 25.18
N ALA A 413 -7.47 7.07 24.11
CA ALA A 413 -7.00 7.04 22.75
C ALA A 413 -6.63 8.46 22.34
N ILE A 414 -5.33 8.77 22.34
CA ILE A 414 -4.80 10.10 22.09
C ILE A 414 -4.41 10.22 20.61
N ILE A 415 -5.13 11.04 19.86
CA ILE A 415 -4.83 11.35 18.47
C ILE A 415 -3.70 12.39 18.45
N LEU A 416 -2.47 11.93 18.27
CA LEU A 416 -1.27 12.77 18.27
C LEU A 416 -1.04 13.46 16.92
N LYS A 417 -1.53 12.86 15.84
CA LYS A 417 -1.48 13.42 14.48
C LYS A 417 -2.73 12.99 13.72
N ASN A 418 -3.33 13.93 13.00
CA ASN A 418 -4.41 13.70 12.07
C ASN A 418 -4.25 14.66 10.87
N ARG A 419 -4.01 14.14 9.68
CA ARG A 419 -3.84 14.96 8.46
C ARG A 419 -5.15 15.53 7.94
N HIS A 420 -6.27 14.95 8.35
CA HIS A 420 -7.60 15.28 7.79
C HIS A 420 -8.52 15.95 8.81
N GLY A 421 -8.06 16.16 10.04
CA GLY A 421 -8.89 16.72 11.10
C GLY A 421 -8.08 17.14 12.31
N GLU A 422 -8.78 17.29 13.43
CA GLU A 422 -8.22 17.75 14.70
C GLU A 422 -7.49 16.61 15.44
N THR A 423 -6.57 17.00 16.30
CA THR A 423 -5.97 16.14 17.31
C THR A 423 -6.77 16.24 18.60
N GLY A 424 -6.75 15.19 19.42
CA GLY A 424 -7.53 15.18 20.65
C GLY A 424 -7.35 13.91 21.46
N THR A 425 -8.07 13.80 22.54
CA THR A 425 -8.09 12.62 23.39
C THR A 425 -9.50 12.09 23.51
N LEU A 426 -9.66 10.82 23.25
CA LEU A 426 -10.93 10.08 23.34
C LEU A 426 -10.84 9.08 24.47
N GLU A 427 -11.93 8.88 25.17
CA GLU A 427 -12.03 7.92 26.25
C GLU A 427 -12.65 6.62 25.75
N LEU A 428 -12.04 5.50 26.14
CA LEU A 428 -12.47 4.15 25.84
C LEU A 428 -12.57 3.34 27.12
N MET A 429 -13.49 2.39 27.17
CA MET A 429 -13.55 1.40 28.24
C MET A 429 -12.65 0.22 27.91
N TRP A 430 -11.65 -0.03 28.76
CA TRP A 430 -10.85 -1.24 28.69
C TRP A 430 -11.53 -2.37 29.47
N LEU A 431 -11.71 -3.51 28.83
CA LEU A 431 -12.29 -4.71 29.39
C LEU A 431 -11.20 -5.77 29.55
N PRO A 432 -10.49 -5.81 30.70
CA PRO A 432 -9.30 -6.64 30.88
C PRO A 432 -9.57 -8.12 30.75
N GLU A 433 -10.71 -8.60 31.22
CA GLU A 433 -11.13 -10.02 31.17
C GLU A 433 -11.27 -10.49 29.72
N TYR A 434 -11.78 -9.64 28.85
CA TYR A 434 -12.03 -9.94 27.44
C TYR A 434 -10.91 -9.47 26.52
N THR A 435 -9.89 -8.79 27.09
CA THR A 435 -8.78 -8.16 26.32
C THR A 435 -9.30 -7.28 25.17
N SER A 436 -10.33 -6.51 25.41
CA SER A 436 -11.10 -5.75 24.42
C SER A 436 -11.32 -4.29 24.86
N PHE A 437 -11.61 -3.43 23.89
CA PHE A 437 -12.05 -2.06 24.13
C PHE A 437 -13.50 -1.89 23.71
N ALA A 438 -14.22 -1.03 24.42
CA ALA A 438 -15.58 -0.63 24.08
C ALA A 438 -15.69 0.90 24.09
N ALA A 439 -16.63 1.43 23.32
CA ALA A 439 -17.00 2.83 23.39
C ALA A 439 -17.70 3.11 24.74
N ILE A 440 -17.49 4.32 25.25
CA ILE A 440 -18.21 4.82 26.42
C ILE A 440 -19.47 5.52 25.93
N GLU A 441 -20.65 5.07 26.36
CA GLU A 441 -21.89 5.78 26.08
C GLU A 441 -21.87 7.12 26.82
N LYS A 442 -21.79 8.21 26.07
CA LYS A 442 -22.07 9.55 26.60
C LYS A 442 -23.59 9.71 26.63
N LYS A 443 -24.18 9.83 27.81
CA LYS A 443 -25.55 10.34 27.91
C LYS A 443 -25.50 11.78 27.42
N TYR A 444 -26.04 12.08 26.27
CA TYR A 444 -26.40 13.45 25.92
C TYR A 444 -27.52 13.84 26.91
N ASP A 445 -27.22 14.75 27.82
CA ASP A 445 -28.27 15.46 28.54
C ASP A 445 -29.04 16.28 27.48
N ASP A 446 -30.32 15.98 27.31
CA ASP A 446 -31.27 16.63 26.38
C ASP A 446 -31.63 18.08 26.82
N ASP A 447 -30.75 18.79 27.51
CA ASP A 447 -31.00 20.11 28.13
C ASP A 447 -30.37 21.30 27.40
N ASP A 448 -30.18 21.24 26.07
CA ASP A 448 -29.82 22.42 25.29
C ASP A 448 -30.74 22.55 24.04
N TYR A 449 -32.00 22.95 24.29
CA TYR A 449 -32.88 23.59 23.32
C TYR A 449 -33.44 24.89 23.87
#